data_a08dafcde602764aee28f7f2d70b23a2
#
_entry.id   a08dafcde602764aee28f7f2d70b23a2
#
_cell.length_a   1.000
_cell.length_b   1.000
_cell.length_c   1.000
_cell.angle_alpha   90.00
_cell.angle_beta   90.00
_cell.angle_gamma   90.00
#
_symmetry.space_group_name_H-M   'P 1'
#
loop_
_entity.id
_entity.type
_entity.pdbx_description
1 polymer ?
#
loop_
_entity_poly.entity_id
_entity_poly.type
_entity_poly.pdbx_seq_one_letter_code
_entity_poly.pdbx_strand_id
1 'polypeptide(L)'
;MNYLRTGILLSTLTCFFLVLGFFLGGGIGIVIAFFLALAMNGLAYWNSDKMVLSMYNARAIRENEAPHYHRLVRQLAQKANIPMPKVYIIDSNQPNAFATGRNPQNSAVAATTGLLKLLNSDEIAGVMAHELAHIKNRDTLLMTLTATLAGAISMLANFAFFFSSGSRANPLGILGVILVMVFAPIGAALIQMSISRGREYGADKIGAEICGHPLWLASALAKLDKAASAIDNQSAEANPATAHMFIINPLHGRSIDNLFSTHPNTESRIRELRILARKQAKPRY
;
A
#
# COMPACT_ATOMS: atom_id res chain seq x y z
N MET A 1 15.95 8.57 3.82
CA MET A 1 15.76 8.35 2.37
C MET A 1 14.30 8.43 1.93
N ASN A 2 13.34 7.93 2.70
CA ASN A 2 11.91 7.94 2.34
C ASN A 2 11.28 9.33 2.35
N TYR A 3 11.65 10.22 3.27
CA TYR A 3 11.16 11.61 3.27
C TYR A 3 11.56 12.40 2.02
N LEU A 4 12.79 12.17 1.49
CA LEU A 4 13.21 12.81 0.25
C LEU A 4 12.34 12.36 -0.93
N ARG A 5 12.07 11.07 -1.03
CA ARG A 5 11.19 10.52 -2.09
C ARG A 5 9.76 11.05 -1.96
N THR A 6 9.23 11.12 -0.73
CA THR A 6 7.92 11.73 -0.46
C THR A 6 7.92 13.22 -0.85
N GLY A 7 8.98 13.96 -0.52
CA GLY A 7 9.13 15.36 -0.93
C GLY A 7 9.16 15.52 -2.44
N ILE A 8 9.94 14.69 -3.16
CA ILE A 8 9.97 14.68 -4.62
C ILE A 8 8.58 14.39 -5.20
N LEU A 9 7.88 13.40 -4.67
CA LEU A 9 6.53 13.03 -5.09
C LEU A 9 5.57 14.22 -4.99
N LEU A 10 5.48 14.85 -3.81
CA LEU A 10 4.58 15.98 -3.56
C LEU A 10 4.97 17.21 -4.39
N SER A 11 6.28 17.47 -4.56
CA SER A 11 6.77 18.56 -5.40
C SER A 11 6.44 18.36 -6.88
N THR A 12 6.64 17.15 -7.39
CA THR A 12 6.30 16.80 -8.80
C THR A 12 4.82 16.99 -9.04
N LEU A 13 3.96 16.54 -8.12
CA LEU A 13 2.52 16.71 -8.23
C LEU A 13 2.15 18.21 -8.17
N THR A 14 2.76 18.98 -7.28
CA THR A 14 2.54 20.44 -7.21
C THR A 14 2.94 21.11 -8.52
N CYS A 15 4.14 20.86 -9.03
CA CYS A 15 4.59 21.41 -10.32
C CYS A 15 3.63 21.07 -11.45
N PHE A 16 3.13 19.84 -11.49
CA PHE A 16 2.14 19.44 -12.47
C PHE A 16 0.86 20.29 -12.39
N PHE A 17 0.31 20.51 -11.19
CA PHE A 17 -0.87 21.38 -11.02
C PHE A 17 -0.58 22.84 -11.40
N LEU A 18 0.62 23.36 -11.15
CA LEU A 18 0.99 24.72 -11.56
C LEU A 18 1.03 24.88 -13.07
N VAL A 19 1.60 23.88 -13.78
CA VAL A 19 1.63 23.86 -15.25
C VAL A 19 0.20 23.80 -15.81
N LEU A 20 -0.65 22.93 -15.27
CA LEU A 20 -2.05 22.85 -15.66
C LEU A 20 -2.80 24.17 -15.40
N GLY A 21 -2.58 24.77 -14.22
CA GLY A 21 -3.15 26.06 -13.85
C GLY A 21 -2.75 27.19 -14.81
N PHE A 22 -1.48 27.19 -15.24
CA PHE A 22 -1.00 28.15 -16.24
C PHE A 22 -1.74 28.02 -17.59
N PHE A 23 -1.91 26.80 -18.09
CA PHE A 23 -2.64 26.56 -19.34
C PHE A 23 -4.12 26.92 -19.26
N LEU A 24 -4.75 26.78 -18.09
CA LEU A 24 -6.19 27.05 -17.92
C LEU A 24 -6.49 28.52 -17.60
N GLY A 25 -5.60 29.24 -16.93
CA GLY A 25 -5.90 30.59 -16.42
C GLY A 25 -4.70 31.54 -16.33
N GLY A 26 -3.59 31.23 -17.01
CA GLY A 26 -2.39 32.08 -17.00
C GLY A 26 -1.84 32.27 -15.58
N GLY A 27 -1.41 33.48 -15.25
CA GLY A 27 -0.86 33.81 -13.93
C GLY A 27 -1.82 33.59 -12.77
N ILE A 28 -3.10 33.91 -12.93
CA ILE A 28 -4.15 33.70 -11.92
C ILE A 28 -4.37 32.19 -11.73
N GLY A 29 -4.37 31.42 -12.83
CA GLY A 29 -4.49 29.97 -12.79
C GLY A 29 -3.36 29.29 -12.01
N ILE A 30 -2.11 29.78 -12.10
CA ILE A 30 -0.99 29.29 -11.29
C ILE A 30 -1.27 29.51 -9.79
N VAL A 31 -1.72 30.71 -9.40
CA VAL A 31 -1.98 31.04 -7.97
C VAL A 31 -3.07 30.13 -7.41
N ILE A 32 -4.17 29.96 -8.13
CA ILE A 32 -5.26 29.07 -7.70
C ILE A 32 -4.77 27.63 -7.61
N ALA A 33 -4.05 27.14 -8.62
CA ALA A 33 -3.51 25.78 -8.65
C ALA A 33 -2.51 25.54 -7.51
N PHE A 34 -1.70 26.53 -7.14
CA PHE A 34 -0.78 26.42 -6.01
C PHE A 34 -1.51 26.18 -4.69
N PHE A 35 -2.49 27.00 -4.35
CA PHE A 35 -3.25 26.84 -3.12
C PHE A 35 -4.06 25.53 -3.10
N LEU A 36 -4.63 25.14 -4.25
CA LEU A 36 -5.32 23.86 -4.39
C LEU A 36 -4.37 22.69 -4.17
N ALA A 37 -3.20 22.69 -4.81
CA ALA A 37 -2.19 21.64 -4.63
C ALA A 37 -1.69 21.56 -3.19
N LEU A 38 -1.47 22.71 -2.54
CA LEU A 38 -1.05 22.78 -1.14
C LEU A 38 -2.11 22.16 -0.21
N ALA A 39 -3.39 22.51 -0.43
CA ALA A 39 -4.50 21.96 0.33
C ALA A 39 -4.64 20.43 0.11
N MET A 40 -4.59 19.98 -1.14
CA MET A 40 -4.68 18.55 -1.49
C MET A 40 -3.51 17.76 -0.90
N ASN A 41 -2.29 18.23 -1.04
CA ASN A 41 -1.10 17.57 -0.47
C ASN A 41 -1.19 17.52 1.06
N GLY A 42 -1.64 18.59 1.71
CA GLY A 42 -1.88 18.63 3.16
C GLY A 42 -2.93 17.59 3.58
N LEU A 43 -4.10 17.60 2.94
CA LEU A 43 -5.17 16.62 3.21
C LEU A 43 -4.72 15.19 2.98
N ALA A 44 -4.01 14.93 1.88
CA ALA A 44 -3.45 13.62 1.60
C ALA A 44 -2.44 13.19 2.68
N TYR A 45 -1.53 14.06 3.09
CA TYR A 45 -0.55 13.74 4.13
C TYR A 45 -1.21 13.39 5.46
N TRP A 46 -2.23 14.16 5.90
CA TRP A 46 -2.87 13.96 7.22
C TRP A 46 -3.91 12.85 7.26
N ASN A 47 -4.56 12.53 6.14
CA ASN A 47 -5.70 11.61 6.11
C ASN A 47 -5.50 10.38 5.21
N SER A 48 -4.31 10.21 4.61
CA SER A 48 -4.05 9.09 3.67
C SER A 48 -4.30 7.72 4.31
N ASP A 49 -3.95 7.53 5.58
CA ASP A 49 -4.21 6.31 6.33
C ASP A 49 -5.72 5.98 6.40
N LYS A 50 -6.53 6.98 6.75
CA LYS A 50 -7.98 6.83 6.84
C LYS A 50 -8.60 6.56 5.45
N MET A 51 -8.09 7.23 4.42
CA MET A 51 -8.57 7.05 3.06
C MET A 51 -8.32 5.62 2.57
N VAL A 52 -7.11 5.09 2.76
CA VAL A 52 -6.80 3.71 2.37
C VAL A 52 -7.62 2.71 3.20
N LEU A 53 -7.73 2.89 4.51
CA LEU A 53 -8.55 2.00 5.35
C LEU A 53 -10.03 2.01 4.93
N SER A 54 -10.58 3.17 4.54
CA SER A 54 -11.95 3.27 4.06
C SER A 54 -12.18 2.61 2.69
N MET A 55 -11.18 2.64 1.78
CA MET A 55 -11.27 1.95 0.48
C MET A 55 -11.49 0.44 0.64
N TYR A 56 -11.02 -0.13 1.75
CA TYR A 56 -11.15 -1.56 2.06
C TYR A 56 -12.20 -1.85 3.12
N ASN A 57 -13.02 -0.87 3.51
CA ASN A 57 -14.00 -1.00 4.60
C ASN A 57 -13.38 -1.59 5.87
N ALA A 58 -12.14 -1.22 6.17
CA ALA A 58 -11.40 -1.71 7.31
C ALA A 58 -12.05 -1.23 8.62
N ARG A 59 -12.38 -2.15 9.50
CA ARG A 59 -12.99 -1.89 10.79
C ARG A 59 -11.92 -1.92 11.89
N ALA A 60 -11.81 -0.83 12.65
CA ALA A 60 -10.97 -0.81 13.84
C ALA A 60 -11.49 -1.83 14.87
N ILE A 61 -10.60 -2.60 15.45
CA ILE A 61 -10.94 -3.58 16.47
C ILE A 61 -10.33 -3.21 17.82
N ARG A 62 -11.10 -3.48 18.87
CA ARG A 62 -10.64 -3.38 20.26
C ARG A 62 -10.04 -4.71 20.71
N GLU A 63 -9.27 -4.67 21.80
CA GLU A 63 -8.61 -5.86 22.36
C GLU A 63 -9.61 -6.98 22.72
N ASN A 64 -10.79 -6.63 23.19
CA ASN A 64 -11.84 -7.60 23.55
C ASN A 64 -12.50 -8.29 22.35
N GLU A 65 -12.43 -7.72 21.14
CA GLU A 65 -13.03 -8.29 19.93
C GLU A 65 -12.12 -9.34 19.26
N ALA A 66 -10.80 -9.18 19.34
CA ALA A 66 -9.83 -10.15 18.83
C ALA A 66 -8.58 -10.18 19.74
N PRO A 67 -8.69 -10.69 20.96
CA PRO A 67 -7.66 -10.56 22.00
C PRO A 67 -6.34 -11.21 21.60
N HIS A 68 -6.39 -12.34 20.88
CA HIS A 68 -5.19 -13.03 20.43
C HIS A 68 -4.41 -12.20 19.40
N TYR A 69 -5.07 -11.74 18.36
CA TYR A 69 -4.46 -10.95 17.29
C TYR A 69 -3.93 -9.61 17.83
N HIS A 70 -4.72 -8.92 18.66
CA HIS A 70 -4.32 -7.65 19.26
C HIS A 70 -3.09 -7.79 20.17
N ARG A 71 -3.04 -8.85 20.98
CA ARG A 71 -1.89 -9.17 21.85
C ARG A 71 -0.64 -9.48 21.03
N LEU A 72 -0.78 -10.25 19.96
CA LEU A 72 0.32 -10.60 19.05
C LEU A 72 0.94 -9.33 18.46
N VAL A 73 0.13 -8.42 17.89
CA VAL A 73 0.63 -7.16 17.31
C VAL A 73 1.32 -6.31 18.39
N ARG A 74 0.77 -6.25 19.61
CA ARG A 74 1.38 -5.52 20.73
C ARG A 74 2.78 -6.07 21.07
N GLN A 75 2.92 -7.37 21.20
CA GLN A 75 4.20 -8.00 21.50
C GLN A 75 5.24 -7.74 20.40
N LEU A 76 4.83 -7.83 19.14
CA LEU A 76 5.71 -7.54 18.02
C LEU A 76 6.10 -6.06 17.95
N ALA A 77 5.17 -5.13 18.21
CA ALA A 77 5.45 -3.70 18.27
C ALA A 77 6.46 -3.35 19.37
N GLN A 78 6.35 -4.00 20.54
CA GLN A 78 7.33 -3.87 21.63
C GLN A 78 8.71 -4.36 21.19
N LYS A 79 8.81 -5.55 20.58
CA LYS A 79 10.07 -6.10 20.04
C LYS A 79 10.67 -5.21 18.94
N ALA A 80 9.81 -4.60 18.11
CA ALA A 80 10.23 -3.66 17.08
C ALA A 80 10.68 -2.30 17.62
N ASN A 81 10.40 -2.01 18.90
CA ASN A 81 10.62 -0.73 19.56
C ASN A 81 9.88 0.42 18.84
N ILE A 82 8.60 0.19 18.52
CA ILE A 82 7.70 1.19 17.95
C ILE A 82 6.43 1.27 18.79
N PRO A 83 5.71 2.42 18.76
CA PRO A 83 4.39 2.53 19.37
C PRO A 83 3.43 1.47 18.81
N MET A 84 2.48 1.03 19.64
CA MET A 84 1.44 0.11 19.22
C MET A 84 0.61 0.74 18.09
N PRO A 85 0.58 0.18 16.87
CA PRO A 85 -0.27 0.68 15.79
C PRO A 85 -1.74 0.39 16.09
N LYS A 86 -2.64 1.14 15.47
CA LYS A 86 -4.07 0.80 15.47
C LYS A 86 -4.29 -0.48 14.69
N VAL A 87 -5.16 -1.36 15.22
CA VAL A 87 -5.41 -2.69 14.64
C VAL A 87 -6.76 -2.69 13.95
N TYR A 88 -6.78 -3.16 12.70
CA TYR A 88 -7.96 -3.22 11.86
C TYR A 88 -8.17 -4.64 11.32
N ILE A 89 -9.44 -4.98 11.08
CA ILE A 89 -9.84 -6.18 10.33
C ILE A 89 -10.63 -5.73 9.09
N ILE A 90 -10.39 -6.43 8.00
CA ILE A 90 -11.07 -6.30 6.72
C ILE A 90 -11.87 -7.58 6.49
N ASP A 91 -13.17 -7.47 6.27
CA ASP A 91 -13.98 -8.62 5.93
C ASP A 91 -13.81 -8.97 4.45
N SER A 92 -12.89 -9.90 4.20
CA SER A 92 -12.54 -10.39 2.86
C SER A 92 -12.00 -11.81 2.96
N ASN A 93 -12.46 -12.67 2.06
CA ASN A 93 -11.97 -14.05 1.97
C ASN A 93 -10.58 -14.13 1.34
N GLN A 94 -10.16 -13.16 0.54
CA GLN A 94 -8.80 -13.13 0.02
C GLN A 94 -7.81 -12.84 1.17
N PRO A 95 -6.85 -13.76 1.41
CA PRO A 95 -5.92 -13.61 2.51
C PRO A 95 -4.87 -12.53 2.19
N ASN A 96 -4.90 -11.44 2.96
CA ASN A 96 -3.93 -10.36 2.82
C ASN A 96 -3.78 -9.51 4.08
N ALA A 97 -2.71 -8.70 4.14
CA ALA A 97 -2.46 -7.73 5.18
C ALA A 97 -1.69 -6.53 4.62
N PHE A 98 -1.77 -5.40 5.29
CA PHE A 98 -0.95 -4.23 5.00
C PHE A 98 -0.78 -3.32 6.21
N ALA A 99 0.28 -2.50 6.17
CA ALA A 99 0.49 -1.39 7.08
C ALA A 99 0.26 -0.06 6.38
N THR A 100 -0.25 0.92 7.12
CA THR A 100 -0.49 2.29 6.65
C THR A 100 -0.15 3.31 7.72
N GLY A 101 0.02 4.57 7.33
CA GLY A 101 0.25 5.66 8.26
C GLY A 101 1.42 6.57 7.87
N ARG A 102 1.39 7.80 8.39
CA ARG A 102 2.41 8.81 8.06
C ARG A 102 3.71 8.69 8.87
N ASN A 103 3.65 8.06 10.03
CA ASN A 103 4.80 7.79 10.90
C ASN A 103 4.46 6.70 11.92
N PRO A 104 5.42 6.16 12.69
CA PRO A 104 5.15 5.09 13.66
C PRO A 104 4.10 5.46 14.73
N GLN A 105 4.01 6.74 15.14
CA GLN A 105 3.03 7.22 16.12
C GLN A 105 1.61 7.27 15.55
N ASN A 106 1.48 7.43 14.23
CA ASN A 106 0.22 7.50 13.51
C ASN A 106 0.19 6.43 12.43
N SER A 107 0.21 5.18 12.86
CA SER A 107 0.23 3.99 12.01
C SER A 107 -0.91 3.03 12.35
N ALA A 108 -1.25 2.21 11.40
CA ALA A 108 -2.23 1.14 11.53
C ALA A 108 -1.75 -0.10 10.78
N VAL A 109 -2.19 -1.27 11.24
CA VAL A 109 -2.06 -2.55 10.54
C VAL A 109 -3.44 -3.13 10.32
N ALA A 110 -3.66 -3.68 9.14
CA ALA A 110 -4.91 -4.32 8.76
C ALA A 110 -4.64 -5.75 8.27
N ALA A 111 -5.49 -6.70 8.69
CA ALA A 111 -5.49 -8.06 8.19
C ALA A 111 -6.89 -8.46 7.74
N THR A 112 -6.97 -9.25 6.68
CA THR A 112 -8.26 -9.80 6.22
C THR A 112 -8.69 -10.99 7.06
N THR A 113 -9.99 -11.20 7.16
CA THR A 113 -10.57 -12.41 7.79
C THR A 113 -10.05 -13.68 7.12
N GLY A 114 -9.82 -13.64 5.79
CA GLY A 114 -9.23 -14.74 5.04
C GLY A 114 -7.80 -15.07 5.47
N LEU A 115 -6.95 -14.06 5.73
CA LEU A 115 -5.60 -14.27 6.23
C LEU A 115 -5.62 -14.91 7.63
N LEU A 116 -6.44 -14.38 8.53
CA LEU A 116 -6.53 -14.87 9.91
C LEU A 116 -7.09 -16.29 10.01
N LYS A 117 -7.89 -16.73 9.02
CA LYS A 117 -8.39 -18.12 8.90
C LYS A 117 -7.37 -19.06 8.28
N LEU A 118 -6.58 -18.59 7.31
CA LEU A 118 -5.63 -19.41 6.53
C LEU A 118 -4.35 -19.72 7.31
N LEU A 119 -3.83 -18.74 8.05
CA LEU A 119 -2.54 -18.80 8.69
C LEU A 119 -2.65 -19.19 10.16
N ASN A 120 -1.67 -19.96 10.64
CA ASN A 120 -1.51 -20.20 12.07
C ASN A 120 -0.89 -18.99 12.78
N SER A 121 -0.86 -19.03 14.12
CA SER A 121 -0.36 -17.91 14.94
C SER A 121 1.07 -17.49 14.63
N ASP A 122 1.95 -18.44 14.34
CA ASP A 122 3.35 -18.19 14.02
C ASP A 122 3.49 -17.50 12.65
N GLU A 123 2.72 -17.96 11.67
CA GLU A 123 2.68 -17.38 10.34
C GLU A 123 2.08 -15.96 10.36
N ILE A 124 1.03 -15.74 11.16
CA ILE A 124 0.47 -14.40 11.39
C ILE A 124 1.52 -13.51 12.05
N ALA A 125 2.29 -14.03 13.00
CA ALA A 125 3.39 -13.27 13.62
C ALA A 125 4.46 -12.89 12.60
N GLY A 126 4.81 -13.77 11.67
CA GLY A 126 5.74 -13.50 10.58
C GLY A 126 5.25 -12.37 9.68
N VAL A 127 3.98 -12.44 9.23
CA VAL A 127 3.34 -11.41 8.40
C VAL A 127 3.26 -10.08 9.14
N MET A 128 2.75 -10.06 10.37
CA MET A 128 2.64 -8.82 11.14
C MET A 128 4.01 -8.20 11.46
N ALA A 129 5.04 -9.00 11.69
CA ALA A 129 6.39 -8.52 11.89
C ALA A 129 6.95 -7.85 10.63
N HIS A 130 6.64 -8.36 9.44
CA HIS A 130 6.95 -7.73 8.16
C HIS A 130 6.24 -6.38 8.01
N GLU A 131 4.95 -6.29 8.30
CA GLU A 131 4.19 -5.04 8.28
C GLU A 131 4.74 -4.00 9.27
N LEU A 132 5.10 -4.44 10.49
CA LEU A 132 5.73 -3.58 11.48
C LEU A 132 7.13 -3.12 11.06
N ALA A 133 7.85 -3.90 10.27
CA ALA A 133 9.13 -3.49 9.69
C ALA A 133 8.96 -2.30 8.72
N HIS A 134 7.90 -2.28 7.90
CA HIS A 134 7.57 -1.13 7.08
C HIS A 134 7.27 0.12 7.89
N ILE A 135 6.54 -0.01 9.00
CA ILE A 135 6.28 1.11 9.92
C ILE A 135 7.59 1.62 10.52
N LYS A 136 8.44 0.72 11.02
CA LYS A 136 9.75 1.04 11.60
C LYS A 136 10.67 1.76 10.62
N ASN A 137 10.70 1.30 9.37
CA ASN A 137 11.49 1.89 8.29
C ASN A 137 10.88 3.16 7.70
N ARG A 138 9.66 3.53 8.12
CA ARG A 138 8.89 4.66 7.59
C ARG A 138 8.60 4.53 6.08
N ASP A 139 8.42 3.32 5.61
CA ASP A 139 8.02 3.03 4.23
C ASP A 139 6.53 3.35 4.02
N THR A 140 5.72 3.20 5.07
CA THR A 140 4.27 3.35 5.05
C THR A 140 3.80 4.70 4.53
N LEU A 141 4.48 5.81 4.87
CA LEU A 141 4.10 7.13 4.38
C LEU A 141 4.10 7.20 2.85
N LEU A 142 5.20 6.79 2.22
CA LEU A 142 5.32 6.81 0.76
C LEU A 142 4.28 5.88 0.11
N MET A 143 4.13 4.66 0.62
CA MET A 143 3.18 3.67 0.11
C MET A 143 1.74 4.19 0.23
N THR A 144 1.37 4.73 1.39
CA THR A 144 0.02 5.24 1.66
C THR A 144 -0.32 6.46 0.82
N LEU A 145 0.60 7.43 0.69
CA LEU A 145 0.40 8.60 -0.16
C LEU A 145 0.24 8.20 -1.63
N THR A 146 1.09 7.29 -2.10
CA THR A 146 1.00 6.80 -3.48
C THR A 146 -0.33 6.10 -3.73
N ALA A 147 -0.79 5.23 -2.82
CA ALA A 147 -2.07 4.56 -2.92
C ALA A 147 -3.23 5.56 -2.98
N THR A 148 -3.19 6.57 -2.09
CA THR A 148 -4.21 7.62 -2.03
C THR A 148 -4.28 8.44 -3.33
N LEU A 149 -3.13 8.90 -3.81
CA LEU A 149 -3.06 9.72 -5.02
C LEU A 149 -3.44 8.93 -6.28
N ALA A 150 -2.92 7.71 -6.40
CA ALA A 150 -3.24 6.85 -7.52
C ALA A 150 -4.72 6.38 -7.48
N GLY A 151 -5.28 6.16 -6.29
CA GLY A 151 -6.70 5.92 -6.10
C GLY A 151 -7.57 7.10 -6.55
N ALA A 152 -7.19 8.33 -6.17
CA ALA A 152 -7.88 9.54 -6.61
C ALA A 152 -7.84 9.70 -8.16
N ILE A 153 -6.70 9.41 -8.78
CA ILE A 153 -6.55 9.43 -10.24
C ILE A 153 -7.45 8.38 -10.90
N SER A 154 -7.52 7.17 -10.34
CA SER A 154 -8.40 6.10 -10.83
C SER A 154 -9.88 6.49 -10.74
N MET A 155 -10.28 7.15 -9.64
CA MET A 155 -11.64 7.66 -9.48
C MET A 155 -11.97 8.72 -10.53
N LEU A 156 -11.05 9.67 -10.78
CA LEU A 156 -11.22 10.69 -11.83
C LEU A 156 -11.33 10.05 -13.22
N ALA A 157 -10.52 9.04 -13.51
CA ALA A 157 -10.57 8.30 -14.76
C ALA A 157 -11.92 7.60 -14.96
N ASN A 158 -12.43 6.91 -13.94
CA ASN A 158 -13.73 6.25 -13.97
C ASN A 158 -14.87 7.25 -14.14
N PHE A 159 -14.80 8.39 -13.45
CA PHE A 159 -15.77 9.48 -13.59
C PHE A 159 -15.78 10.03 -15.02
N ALA A 160 -14.61 10.32 -15.58
CA ALA A 160 -14.44 10.79 -16.95
C ALA A 160 -15.01 9.80 -17.98
N PHE A 161 -14.76 8.50 -17.80
CA PHE A 161 -15.31 7.44 -18.64
C PHE A 161 -16.85 7.38 -18.58
N PHE A 162 -17.43 7.49 -17.39
CA PHE A 162 -18.88 7.50 -17.20
C PHE A 162 -19.56 8.67 -17.93
N PHE A 163 -18.97 9.88 -17.87
CA PHE A 163 -19.49 11.04 -18.58
C PHE A 163 -19.22 11.02 -20.09
N SER A 164 -18.21 10.28 -20.57
CA SER A 164 -17.92 10.16 -22.00
C SER A 164 -18.86 9.19 -22.73
N SER A 165 -19.46 8.25 -22.03
CA SER A 165 -20.33 7.22 -22.61
C SER A 165 -21.71 7.73 -23.04
N GLY A 166 -22.09 8.94 -22.68
CA GLY A 166 -23.46 9.45 -22.84
C GLY A 166 -23.80 10.09 -24.18
N SER A 167 -22.86 10.56 -25.00
CA SER A 167 -23.10 11.11 -26.36
C SER A 167 -21.79 11.53 -27.05
N ARG A 168 -21.65 11.23 -28.34
CA ARG A 168 -20.52 11.64 -29.21
C ARG A 168 -20.29 13.16 -29.31
N ALA A 169 -21.21 13.98 -28.83
CA ALA A 169 -21.16 15.44 -28.91
C ALA A 169 -20.97 16.13 -27.54
N ASN A 170 -20.62 15.39 -26.48
CA ASN A 170 -20.47 15.99 -25.18
C ASN A 170 -19.03 16.51 -24.97
N PRO A 171 -18.81 17.85 -24.90
CA PRO A 171 -17.48 18.44 -24.68
C PRO A 171 -16.84 17.97 -23.37
N LEU A 172 -17.63 17.61 -22.37
CA LEU A 172 -17.15 17.03 -21.10
C LEU A 172 -16.56 15.62 -21.30
N GLY A 173 -17.04 14.86 -22.30
CA GLY A 173 -16.46 13.55 -22.64
C GLY A 173 -15.04 13.66 -23.21
N ILE A 174 -14.78 14.65 -24.07
CA ILE A 174 -13.45 14.93 -24.64
C ILE A 174 -12.48 15.36 -23.53
N LEU A 175 -12.93 16.27 -22.64
CA LEU A 175 -12.13 16.69 -21.49
C LEU A 175 -11.79 15.50 -20.57
N GLY A 176 -12.73 14.61 -20.35
CA GLY A 176 -12.52 13.39 -19.57
C GLY A 176 -11.44 12.48 -20.17
N VAL A 177 -11.47 12.25 -21.47
CA VAL A 177 -10.44 11.46 -22.19
C VAL A 177 -9.07 12.11 -22.07
N ILE A 178 -8.97 13.44 -22.23
CA ILE A 178 -7.70 14.18 -22.06
C ILE A 178 -7.18 14.04 -20.62
N LEU A 179 -8.05 14.18 -19.64
CA LEU A 179 -7.67 14.00 -18.23
C LEU A 179 -7.12 12.58 -17.98
N VAL A 180 -7.79 11.54 -18.47
CA VAL A 180 -7.30 10.15 -18.35
C VAL A 180 -5.95 9.98 -19.05
N MET A 181 -5.80 10.47 -20.29
CA MET A 181 -4.54 10.36 -21.03
C MET A 181 -3.36 11.01 -20.30
N VAL A 182 -3.60 12.11 -19.59
CA VAL A 182 -2.56 12.85 -18.86
C VAL A 182 -2.32 12.26 -17.47
N PHE A 183 -3.37 11.93 -16.74
CA PHE A 183 -3.25 11.50 -15.34
C PHE A 183 -2.92 10.02 -15.17
N ALA A 184 -3.34 9.13 -16.09
CA ALA A 184 -3.06 7.71 -15.95
C ALA A 184 -1.54 7.38 -15.98
N PRO A 185 -0.72 7.94 -16.90
CA PRO A 185 0.73 7.75 -16.87
C PRO A 185 1.37 8.28 -15.58
N ILE A 186 0.87 9.40 -15.06
CA ILE A 186 1.36 9.97 -13.79
C ILE A 186 1.05 9.02 -12.63
N GLY A 187 -0.18 8.53 -12.55
CA GLY A 187 -0.58 7.54 -11.54
C GLY A 187 0.30 6.29 -11.59
N ALA A 188 0.56 5.76 -12.78
CA ALA A 188 1.46 4.61 -12.97
C ALA A 188 2.90 4.92 -12.52
N ALA A 189 3.44 6.08 -12.87
CA ALA A 189 4.77 6.51 -12.44
C ALA A 189 4.88 6.65 -10.91
N LEU A 190 3.83 7.21 -10.27
CA LEU A 190 3.75 7.33 -8.81
C LEU A 190 3.79 5.95 -8.14
N ILE A 191 3.01 4.99 -8.64
CA ILE A 191 3.01 3.61 -8.15
C ILE A 191 4.40 3.02 -8.29
N GLN A 192 5.04 3.11 -9.45
CA GLN A 192 6.38 2.60 -9.68
C GLN A 192 7.43 3.21 -8.75
N MET A 193 7.32 4.51 -8.42
CA MET A 193 8.24 5.15 -7.46
C MET A 193 8.07 4.63 -6.03
N SER A 194 6.86 4.21 -5.65
CA SER A 194 6.60 3.63 -4.31
C SER A 194 7.14 2.23 -4.16
N ILE A 195 7.37 1.52 -5.28
CA ILE A 195 7.82 0.14 -5.31
C ILE A 195 9.33 0.08 -5.21
N SER A 196 9.85 -0.76 -4.34
CA SER A 196 11.27 -1.05 -4.27
C SER A 196 11.49 -2.46 -3.76
N ARG A 197 12.03 -3.33 -4.62
CA ARG A 197 12.43 -4.69 -4.22
C ARG A 197 13.34 -4.69 -2.99
N GLY A 198 14.24 -3.70 -2.90
CA GLY A 198 15.13 -3.55 -1.74
C GLY A 198 14.39 -3.27 -0.42
N ARG A 199 13.24 -2.57 -0.47
CA ARG A 199 12.43 -2.36 0.73
C ARG A 199 11.76 -3.64 1.19
N GLU A 200 11.24 -4.45 0.27
CA GLU A 200 10.63 -5.74 0.59
C GLU A 200 11.63 -6.69 1.25
N TYR A 201 12.82 -6.87 0.66
CA TYR A 201 13.86 -7.68 1.29
C TYR A 201 14.35 -7.09 2.63
N GLY A 202 14.37 -5.77 2.74
CA GLY A 202 14.66 -5.08 4.00
C GLY A 202 13.59 -5.34 5.07
N ALA A 203 12.32 -5.28 4.70
CA ALA A 203 11.19 -5.58 5.59
C ALA A 203 11.16 -7.07 5.97
N ASP A 204 11.45 -7.98 5.03
CA ASP A 204 11.58 -9.41 5.30
C ASP A 204 12.67 -9.68 6.36
N LYS A 205 13.85 -9.07 6.20
CA LYS A 205 14.95 -9.22 7.16
C LYS A 205 14.61 -8.67 8.53
N ILE A 206 14.12 -7.43 8.61
CA ILE A 206 13.78 -6.78 9.87
C ILE A 206 12.57 -7.47 10.51
N GLY A 207 11.57 -7.88 9.75
CA GLY A 207 10.44 -8.67 10.23
C GLY A 207 10.89 -9.99 10.84
N ALA A 208 11.82 -10.68 10.19
CA ALA A 208 12.42 -11.90 10.74
C ALA A 208 13.21 -11.64 12.03
N GLU A 209 13.87 -10.49 12.19
CA GLU A 209 14.53 -10.07 13.42
C GLU A 209 13.50 -9.76 14.53
N ILE A 210 12.39 -9.11 14.21
CA ILE A 210 11.31 -8.76 15.15
C ILE A 210 10.63 -10.03 15.69
N CYS A 211 10.21 -10.96 14.81
CA CYS A 211 9.57 -12.19 15.26
C CYS A 211 10.57 -13.24 15.80
N GLY A 212 11.84 -13.17 15.38
CA GLY A 212 12.90 -14.10 15.75
C GLY A 212 12.96 -15.39 14.91
N HIS A 213 12.02 -15.58 13.98
CA HIS A 213 11.85 -16.82 13.21
C HIS A 213 11.58 -16.54 11.71
N PRO A 214 12.62 -16.47 10.87
CA PRO A 214 12.46 -16.18 9.44
C PRO A 214 11.53 -17.15 8.69
N LEU A 215 11.49 -18.42 9.12
CA LEU A 215 10.68 -19.45 8.47
C LEU A 215 9.17 -19.25 8.66
N TRP A 216 8.74 -18.51 9.67
CA TRP A 216 7.32 -18.21 9.86
C TRP A 216 6.76 -17.36 8.71
N LEU A 217 7.50 -16.32 8.33
CA LEU A 217 7.13 -15.52 7.17
C LEU A 217 7.28 -16.32 5.85
N ALA A 218 8.33 -17.14 5.72
CA ALA A 218 8.52 -17.98 4.53
C ALA A 218 7.36 -18.96 4.32
N SER A 219 6.86 -19.58 5.39
CA SER A 219 5.69 -20.46 5.37
C SER A 219 4.42 -19.69 5.02
N ALA A 220 4.21 -18.53 5.65
CA ALA A 220 3.08 -17.66 5.37
C ALA A 220 3.03 -17.27 3.87
N LEU A 221 4.15 -16.78 3.31
CA LEU A 221 4.25 -16.39 1.91
C LEU A 221 3.89 -17.53 0.96
N ALA A 222 4.35 -18.76 1.24
CA ALA A 222 4.03 -19.93 0.42
C ALA A 222 2.54 -20.27 0.42
N LYS A 223 1.85 -20.10 1.56
CA LYS A 223 0.39 -20.32 1.66
C LYS A 223 -0.40 -19.20 0.99
N LEU A 224 0.02 -17.96 1.21
CA LEU A 224 -0.63 -16.77 0.65
C LEU A 224 -0.55 -16.77 -0.89
N ASP A 225 0.59 -17.14 -1.47
CA ASP A 225 0.81 -17.21 -2.91
C ASP A 225 -0.16 -18.20 -3.59
N LYS A 226 -0.33 -19.40 -2.98
CA LYS A 226 -1.30 -20.40 -3.46
C LYS A 226 -2.74 -19.92 -3.34
N ALA A 227 -3.09 -19.23 -2.25
CA ALA A 227 -4.44 -18.78 -2.00
C ALA A 227 -4.79 -17.54 -2.84
N ALA A 228 -3.84 -16.63 -3.06
CA ALA A 228 -4.03 -15.45 -3.89
C ALA A 228 -4.39 -15.81 -5.33
N SER A 229 -3.77 -16.86 -5.88
CA SER A 229 -4.08 -17.34 -7.24
C SER A 229 -5.46 -18.00 -7.39
N ALA A 230 -6.15 -18.31 -6.29
CA ALA A 230 -7.43 -19.00 -6.30
C ALA A 230 -8.64 -18.13 -5.93
N ILE A 231 -8.42 -16.94 -5.37
CA ILE A 231 -9.49 -16.09 -4.79
C ILE A 231 -9.38 -14.66 -5.33
N ASP A 232 -10.39 -14.21 -6.06
CA ASP A 232 -10.47 -12.84 -6.57
C ASP A 232 -10.67 -11.81 -5.45
N ASN A 233 -10.02 -10.66 -5.58
CA ASN A 233 -10.21 -9.52 -4.69
C ASN A 233 -10.91 -8.38 -5.40
N GLN A 234 -12.24 -8.34 -5.32
CA GLN A 234 -13.05 -7.29 -5.95
C GLN A 234 -12.64 -5.88 -5.51
N SER A 235 -12.27 -5.69 -4.23
CA SER A 235 -11.84 -4.38 -3.73
C SER A 235 -10.47 -3.96 -4.29
N ALA A 236 -9.56 -4.90 -4.47
CA ALA A 236 -8.27 -4.64 -5.09
C ALA A 236 -8.39 -4.40 -6.60
N GLU A 237 -9.23 -5.18 -7.29
CA GLU A 237 -9.55 -4.99 -8.72
C GLU A 237 -10.21 -3.62 -8.96
N ALA A 238 -11.06 -3.16 -8.05
CA ALA A 238 -11.64 -1.80 -8.10
C ALA A 238 -10.60 -0.70 -7.78
N ASN A 239 -9.52 -1.02 -7.08
CA ASN A 239 -8.48 -0.07 -6.65
C ASN A 239 -7.06 -0.60 -6.96
N PRO A 240 -6.70 -0.88 -8.23
CA PRO A 240 -5.43 -1.52 -8.59
C PRO A 240 -4.21 -0.70 -8.16
N ALA A 241 -4.37 0.60 -8.01
CA ALA A 241 -3.36 1.52 -7.52
C ALA A 241 -2.85 1.20 -6.10
N THR A 242 -3.63 0.48 -5.30
CA THR A 242 -3.29 0.12 -3.93
C THR A 242 -2.65 -1.27 -3.80
N ALA A 243 -2.57 -2.02 -4.90
CA ALA A 243 -2.05 -3.40 -4.91
C ALA A 243 -0.64 -3.53 -4.31
N HIS A 244 0.19 -2.48 -4.48
CA HIS A 244 1.55 -2.43 -3.95
C HIS A 244 1.65 -2.36 -2.41
N MET A 245 0.54 -2.15 -1.71
CA MET A 245 0.50 -2.13 -0.24
C MET A 245 0.31 -3.52 0.36
N PHE A 246 -0.15 -4.49 -0.43
CA PHE A 246 -0.43 -5.83 0.07
C PHE A 246 0.84 -6.68 0.11
N ILE A 247 0.89 -7.64 1.03
CA ILE A 247 2.05 -8.54 1.19
C ILE A 247 2.26 -9.44 -0.04
N ILE A 248 1.18 -9.77 -0.78
CA ILE A 248 1.18 -10.48 -2.06
C ILE A 248 0.28 -9.72 -3.03
N ASN A 249 0.66 -9.69 -4.31
CA ASN A 249 -0.14 -9.04 -5.35
C ASN A 249 -1.56 -9.63 -5.40
N PRO A 250 -2.60 -8.82 -5.15
CA PRO A 250 -3.98 -9.28 -5.11
C PRO A 250 -4.66 -9.32 -6.49
N LEU A 251 -3.99 -8.87 -7.57
CA LEU A 251 -4.58 -8.69 -8.90
C LEU A 251 -4.41 -9.93 -9.77
N HIS A 252 -5.47 -10.28 -10.52
CA HIS A 252 -5.50 -11.41 -11.46
C HIS A 252 -5.65 -11.01 -12.93
N GLY A 253 -5.67 -9.70 -13.25
CA GLY A 253 -5.92 -9.16 -14.58
C GLY A 253 -4.85 -9.49 -15.62
N ARG A 254 -5.26 -9.99 -16.78
CA ARG A 254 -4.42 -10.64 -17.80
C ARG A 254 -3.45 -9.75 -18.59
N SER A 255 -3.47 -8.43 -18.46
CA SER A 255 -2.73 -7.54 -19.37
C SER A 255 -2.00 -6.37 -18.70
N ILE A 256 -2.37 -6.01 -17.49
CA ILE A 256 -1.80 -4.87 -16.76
C ILE A 256 -0.79 -5.36 -15.69
N ASP A 257 -0.81 -6.64 -15.37
CA ASP A 257 -0.08 -7.26 -14.26
C ASP A 257 1.43 -7.05 -14.28
N ASN A 258 2.05 -7.00 -15.46
CA ASN A 258 3.50 -6.80 -15.55
C ASN A 258 3.95 -5.37 -15.29
N LEU A 259 3.09 -4.37 -15.51
CA LEU A 259 3.37 -2.96 -15.23
C LEU A 259 3.17 -2.62 -13.73
N PHE A 260 2.27 -3.36 -13.07
CA PHE A 260 1.93 -3.18 -11.65
C PHE A 260 2.46 -4.32 -10.76
N SER A 261 3.22 -5.26 -11.31
CA SER A 261 3.92 -6.32 -10.56
C SER A 261 5.00 -5.70 -9.67
N THR A 262 4.62 -5.42 -8.45
CA THR A 262 5.28 -4.50 -7.53
C THR A 262 6.16 -5.21 -6.52
N HIS A 263 5.88 -6.48 -6.26
CA HIS A 263 6.62 -7.29 -5.30
C HIS A 263 7.70 -8.13 -5.99
N PRO A 264 8.84 -8.35 -5.31
CA PRO A 264 9.77 -9.40 -5.72
C PRO A 264 9.02 -10.72 -5.79
N ASN A 265 9.46 -11.60 -6.71
CA ASN A 265 8.93 -12.95 -6.79
C ASN A 265 8.92 -13.62 -5.41
N THR A 266 7.77 -14.17 -5.02
CA THR A 266 7.54 -14.82 -3.72
C THR A 266 8.56 -15.92 -3.43
N GLU A 267 8.94 -16.71 -4.44
CA GLU A 267 9.97 -17.75 -4.30
C GLU A 267 11.34 -17.17 -3.93
N SER A 268 11.70 -16.01 -4.50
CA SER A 268 12.94 -15.31 -4.17
C SER A 268 12.95 -14.82 -2.72
N ARG A 269 11.84 -14.26 -2.23
CA ARG A 269 11.68 -13.86 -0.83
C ARG A 269 11.82 -15.08 0.10
N ILE A 270 11.12 -16.18 -0.20
CA ILE A 270 11.19 -17.44 0.58
C ILE A 270 12.63 -17.97 0.62
N ARG A 271 13.36 -17.92 -0.50
CA ARG A 271 14.76 -18.37 -0.56
C ARG A 271 15.66 -17.54 0.35
N GLU A 272 15.54 -16.21 0.31
CA GLU A 272 16.32 -15.31 1.18
C GLU A 272 16.01 -15.52 2.66
N LEU A 273 14.74 -15.71 3.02
CA LEU A 273 14.33 -16.03 4.40
C LEU A 273 14.91 -17.37 4.88
N ARG A 274 14.97 -18.39 4.02
CA ARG A 274 15.62 -19.68 4.33
C ARG A 274 17.13 -19.52 4.53
N ILE A 275 17.78 -18.68 3.71
CA ILE A 275 19.22 -18.37 3.90
C ILE A 275 19.44 -17.66 5.24
N LEU A 276 18.56 -16.71 5.58
CA LEU A 276 18.62 -15.99 6.85
C LEU A 276 18.47 -16.96 8.04
N ALA A 277 17.51 -17.88 7.99
CA ALA A 277 17.31 -18.89 9.02
C ALA A 277 18.55 -19.78 9.23
N ARG A 278 19.19 -20.20 8.14
CA ARG A 278 20.44 -21.00 8.21
C ARG A 278 21.58 -20.20 8.85
N LYS A 279 21.67 -18.88 8.59
CA LYS A 279 22.69 -18.01 9.19
C LYS A 279 22.47 -17.84 10.71
N GLN A 280 21.20 -17.74 11.13
CA GLN A 280 20.84 -17.62 12.55
C GLN A 280 21.09 -18.94 13.33
N ALA A 281 20.95 -20.09 12.67
CA ALA A 281 21.17 -21.41 13.27
C ALA A 281 22.66 -21.78 13.44
N LYS A 282 23.59 -21.06 12.77
CA LYS A 282 25.02 -21.29 12.97
C LYS A 282 25.48 -20.66 14.29
N PRO A 283 26.14 -21.42 15.18
CA PRO A 283 26.69 -20.87 16.41
C PRO A 283 27.65 -19.73 16.05
N ARG A 284 27.54 -18.61 16.75
CA ARG A 284 28.56 -17.53 16.70
C ARG A 284 29.75 -18.05 17.53
N TYR A 285 30.79 -18.49 16.83
CA TYR A 285 32.11 -18.74 17.48
C TYR A 285 32.80 -17.41 17.75
#